data_bf62da8fb3f86a0ac7855704550accf0
#
_entry.id   bf62da8fb3f86a0ac7855704550accf0
#
_cell.length_a   1.000
_cell.length_b   1.000
_cell.length_c   1.000
_cell.angle_alpha   90.00
_cell.angle_beta   90.00
_cell.angle_gamma   90.00
#
_symmetry.space_group_name_H-M   'P 1'
#
loop_
_entity.id
_entity.type
_entity.pdbx_description
1 polymer ?
#
loop_
_entity_poly.entity_id
_entity_poly.type
_entity_poly.pdbx_seq_one_letter_code
_entity_poly.pdbx_strand_id
1 'polypeptide(L)'
;MHQNLNPSETSAEGLVERAQDSTAPEGLVFFHANEGQPLATPWQVAALRAGMVARYDLPPGWVLDCACGSGIQLAAYGTALQRPLLGVELDEGRARASAVNVRSVVEHTRSSDTTWYRSSRIVAGDGTDAEGVLKALTGPQQGVAFLHLDPARPRNSRTHALEEMQPALHRVLEAWAPH
;
A
#
# COMPACT_ATOMS: atom_id res chain seq x y z
N MET A 1 12.25 -0.67 -14.10
CA MET A 1 13.25 -0.41 -13.01
C MET A 1 12.46 -0.27 -11.73
N HIS A 2 12.90 -0.87 -10.63
CA HIS A 2 12.22 -0.79 -9.35
C HIS A 2 12.92 0.23 -8.47
N GLN A 3 12.14 1.16 -7.88
CA GLN A 3 12.65 2.19 -6.98
C GLN A 3 12.07 1.97 -5.59
N ASN A 4 12.95 1.78 -4.60
CA ASN A 4 12.58 1.66 -3.20
C ASN A 4 12.38 3.04 -2.56
N LEU A 5 11.22 3.26 -1.98
CA LEU A 5 10.83 4.48 -1.27
C LEU A 5 10.66 4.15 0.22
N ASN A 6 11.44 4.86 1.05
CA ASN A 6 11.25 4.78 2.49
C ASN A 6 10.18 5.80 2.93
N PRO A 7 9.07 5.37 3.54
CA PRO A 7 8.02 6.30 3.98
C PRO A 7 8.53 7.42 4.90
N SER A 8 9.53 7.17 5.74
CA SER A 8 10.08 8.21 6.66
C SER A 8 10.91 9.29 5.96
N GLU A 9 11.34 9.04 4.72
CA GLU A 9 12.26 9.92 3.97
C GLU A 9 11.64 10.54 2.73
N THR A 10 10.48 10.00 2.29
CA THR A 10 9.84 10.44 1.05
C THR A 10 9.21 11.82 1.19
N SER A 11 9.58 12.75 0.30
CA SER A 11 9.04 14.11 0.28
C SER A 11 7.61 14.13 -0.27
N ALA A 12 6.77 15.01 0.31
CA ALA A 12 5.43 15.34 -0.20
C ALA A 12 5.45 16.40 -1.33
N GLU A 13 6.64 16.92 -1.67
CA GLU A 13 6.78 17.96 -2.71
C GLU A 13 6.18 17.50 -4.04
N GLY A 14 5.35 18.36 -4.65
CA GLY A 14 4.67 18.06 -5.92
C GLY A 14 3.48 17.10 -5.80
N LEU A 15 3.14 16.64 -4.60
CA LEU A 15 1.90 15.91 -4.35
C LEU A 15 0.76 16.89 -4.01
N VAL A 16 -0.47 16.50 -4.34
CA VAL A 16 -1.68 17.26 -4.03
C VAL A 16 -2.26 16.78 -2.72
N GLU A 17 -2.32 17.70 -1.75
CA GLU A 17 -2.99 17.46 -0.47
C GLU A 17 -4.51 17.49 -0.67
N ARG A 18 -5.21 16.48 -0.16
CA ARG A 18 -6.66 16.43 -0.16
C ARG A 18 -7.18 16.06 1.25
N ALA A 19 -7.80 17.02 1.87
CA ALA A 19 -8.48 16.87 3.17
C ALA A 19 -9.84 16.15 3.06
N GLN A 20 -10.09 15.34 2.03
CA GLN A 20 -11.47 15.08 1.62
C GLN A 20 -11.96 13.64 1.75
N ASP A 21 -11.33 12.84 2.55
CA ASP A 21 -12.05 11.66 3.01
C ASP A 21 -12.88 12.06 4.24
N SER A 22 -14.16 12.34 4.04
CA SER A 22 -15.10 12.68 5.13
C SER A 22 -15.23 11.55 6.17
N THR A 23 -14.64 10.40 5.91
CA THR A 23 -14.59 9.23 6.79
C THR A 23 -13.27 9.13 7.55
N ALA A 24 -12.28 9.95 7.22
CA ALA A 24 -11.01 10.00 7.93
C ALA A 24 -11.15 10.73 9.27
N PRO A 25 -10.33 10.37 10.28
CA PRO A 25 -10.25 11.15 11.51
C PRO A 25 -9.92 12.62 11.25
N GLU A 26 -10.45 13.52 12.07
CA GLU A 26 -10.18 14.95 11.97
C GLU A 26 -8.68 15.22 12.01
N GLY A 27 -8.19 16.01 11.06
CA GLY A 27 -6.77 16.36 10.93
C GLY A 27 -5.91 15.34 10.20
N LEU A 28 -6.44 14.17 9.80
CA LEU A 28 -5.73 13.25 8.93
C LEU A 28 -5.90 13.68 7.45
N VAL A 29 -4.78 13.96 6.82
CA VAL A 29 -4.72 14.43 5.44
C VAL A 29 -4.06 13.37 4.56
N PHE A 30 -4.61 13.17 3.37
CA PHE A 30 -4.05 12.28 2.36
C PHE A 30 -3.51 13.05 1.16
N PHE A 31 -2.45 12.50 0.56
CA PHE A 31 -1.76 13.05 -0.60
C PHE A 31 -2.02 12.19 -1.84
N HIS A 32 -2.07 12.84 -2.99
CA HIS A 32 -2.30 12.18 -4.28
C HIS A 32 -1.32 12.71 -5.34
N ALA A 33 -1.03 11.90 -6.36
CA ALA A 33 -0.06 12.23 -7.40
C ALA A 33 -0.55 13.33 -8.35
N ASN A 34 -1.87 13.53 -8.47
CA ASN A 34 -2.45 14.54 -9.36
C ASN A 34 -3.82 14.99 -8.85
N GLU A 35 -4.36 16.04 -9.48
CA GLU A 35 -5.67 16.61 -9.15
C GLU A 35 -6.86 15.73 -9.58
N GLY A 36 -6.63 14.70 -10.41
CA GLY A 36 -7.66 13.74 -10.83
C GLY A 36 -8.36 13.11 -9.63
N GLN A 37 -9.62 12.72 -9.81
CA GLN A 37 -10.38 12.06 -8.73
C GLN A 37 -9.76 10.69 -8.46
N PRO A 38 -9.05 10.48 -7.34
CA PRO A 38 -8.41 9.21 -7.06
C PRO A 38 -9.49 8.18 -6.72
N LEU A 39 -9.37 6.99 -7.30
CA LEU A 39 -10.12 5.80 -6.90
C LEU A 39 -9.50 5.21 -5.62
N ALA A 40 -9.32 6.05 -4.61
CA ALA A 40 -8.77 5.61 -3.34
C ALA A 40 -9.85 5.00 -2.46
N THR A 41 -9.50 3.94 -1.75
CA THR A 41 -10.40 3.35 -0.75
C THR A 41 -10.68 4.37 0.36
N PRO A 42 -11.94 4.67 0.69
CA PRO A 42 -12.27 5.54 1.83
C PRO A 42 -11.67 5.01 3.13
N TRP A 43 -11.17 5.90 4.00
CA TRP A 43 -10.51 5.51 5.24
C TRP A 43 -11.33 4.56 6.11
N GLN A 44 -12.63 4.83 6.28
CA GLN A 44 -13.50 3.98 7.09
C GLN A 44 -13.58 2.55 6.57
N VAL A 45 -13.62 2.38 5.24
CA VAL A 45 -13.63 1.06 4.59
C VAL A 45 -12.27 0.38 4.80
N ALA A 46 -11.17 1.12 4.62
CA ALA A 46 -9.82 0.62 4.84
C ALA A 46 -9.62 0.16 6.28
N ALA A 47 -10.05 0.96 7.25
CA ALA A 47 -9.96 0.64 8.67
C ALA A 47 -10.83 -0.58 9.04
N LEU A 48 -12.04 -0.68 8.48
CA LEU A 48 -12.91 -1.84 8.70
C LEU A 48 -12.26 -3.14 8.17
N ARG A 49 -11.75 -3.12 6.95
CA ARG A 49 -11.03 -4.28 6.36
C ARG A 49 -9.83 -4.66 7.22
N ALA A 50 -9.04 -3.68 7.65
CA ALA A 50 -7.88 -3.93 8.50
C ALA A 50 -8.27 -4.54 9.86
N GLY A 51 -9.34 -4.04 10.49
CA GLY A 51 -9.88 -4.60 11.73
C GLY A 51 -10.44 -6.03 11.57
N MET A 52 -10.94 -6.39 10.38
CA MET A 52 -11.35 -7.76 10.09
C MET A 52 -10.14 -8.69 10.00
N VAL A 53 -9.08 -8.27 9.28
CA VAL A 53 -7.85 -9.07 9.13
C VAL A 53 -7.13 -9.24 10.46
N ALA A 54 -7.17 -8.24 11.35
CA ALA A 54 -6.55 -8.31 12.67
C ALA A 54 -7.13 -9.40 13.60
N ARG A 55 -8.25 -10.02 13.22
CA ARG A 55 -8.84 -11.16 13.96
C ARG A 55 -8.19 -12.50 13.66
N TYR A 56 -7.35 -12.55 12.62
CA TYR A 56 -6.67 -13.78 12.21
C TYR A 56 -5.26 -13.84 12.80
N ASP A 57 -4.83 -15.02 13.16
CA ASP A 57 -3.44 -15.28 13.54
C ASP A 57 -2.60 -15.40 12.26
N LEU A 58 -1.89 -14.32 11.94
CA LEU A 58 -1.06 -14.25 10.74
C LEU A 58 0.38 -14.66 11.06
N PRO A 59 1.06 -15.37 10.15
CA PRO A 59 2.49 -15.66 10.32
C PRO A 59 3.32 -14.36 10.39
N PRO A 60 4.56 -14.40 10.90
CA PRO A 60 5.45 -13.24 10.82
C PRO A 60 5.76 -12.87 9.37
N GLY A 61 5.93 -11.57 9.09
CA GLY A 61 6.27 -11.09 7.75
C GLY A 61 5.56 -9.80 7.36
N TRP A 62 5.76 -9.40 6.10
CA TRP A 62 5.14 -8.21 5.53
C TRP A 62 3.65 -8.37 5.27
N VAL A 63 2.95 -7.25 5.44
CA VAL A 63 1.67 -7.02 4.77
C VAL A 63 1.99 -6.46 3.40
N LEU A 64 1.70 -7.22 2.35
CA LEU A 64 1.99 -6.89 0.96
C LEU A 64 0.74 -6.37 0.26
N ASP A 65 0.87 -5.27 -0.49
CA ASP A 65 -0.13 -4.79 -1.43
C ASP A 65 0.53 -4.55 -2.80
N CYS A 66 0.19 -5.38 -3.79
CA CYS A 66 0.82 -5.37 -5.12
C CYS A 66 0.25 -4.31 -6.08
N ALA A 67 -0.72 -3.52 -5.64
CA ALA A 67 -1.30 -2.40 -6.39
C ALA A 67 -1.77 -1.32 -5.42
N CYS A 68 -0.86 -0.87 -4.56
CA CYS A 68 -1.21 -0.10 -3.36
C CYS A 68 -1.79 1.30 -3.63
N GLY A 69 -1.72 1.79 -4.87
CA GLY A 69 -2.30 3.07 -5.26
C GLY A 69 -1.80 4.21 -4.38
N SER A 70 -2.72 4.89 -3.68
CA SER A 70 -2.39 5.94 -2.72
C SER A 70 -1.98 5.42 -1.34
N GLY A 71 -1.96 4.11 -1.10
CA GLY A 71 -1.51 3.49 0.13
C GLY A 71 -2.43 3.60 1.33
N ILE A 72 -3.66 4.12 1.18
CA ILE A 72 -4.59 4.31 2.30
C ILE A 72 -4.97 2.96 2.93
N GLN A 73 -5.30 1.97 2.11
CA GLN A 73 -5.61 0.62 2.61
C GLN A 73 -4.40 -0.02 3.29
N LEU A 74 -3.22 0.14 2.68
CA LEU A 74 -1.97 -0.39 3.23
C LEU A 74 -1.65 0.25 4.59
N ALA A 75 -1.80 1.58 4.72
CA ALA A 75 -1.59 2.30 5.97
C ALA A 75 -2.56 1.84 7.09
N ALA A 76 -3.82 1.56 6.74
CA ALA A 76 -4.79 1.03 7.68
C ALA A 76 -4.38 -0.36 8.19
N TYR A 77 -3.87 -1.24 7.32
CA TYR A 77 -3.31 -2.52 7.74
C TYR A 77 -2.12 -2.37 8.69
N GLY A 78 -1.18 -1.48 8.37
CA GLY A 78 -0.03 -1.22 9.24
C GLY A 78 -0.44 -0.82 10.65
N THR A 79 -1.41 0.08 10.74
CA THR A 79 -1.93 0.55 12.03
C THR A 79 -2.64 -0.56 12.82
N ALA A 80 -3.48 -1.35 12.16
CA ALA A 80 -4.25 -2.39 12.83
C ALA A 80 -3.44 -3.64 13.19
N LEU A 81 -2.48 -4.02 12.33
CA LEU A 81 -1.71 -5.25 12.47
C LEU A 81 -0.35 -5.03 13.14
N GLN A 82 0.13 -3.80 13.21
CA GLN A 82 1.46 -3.43 13.76
C GLN A 82 2.58 -4.24 13.09
N ARG A 83 2.51 -4.39 11.75
CA ARG A 83 3.42 -5.18 10.93
C ARG A 83 4.07 -4.36 9.84
N PRO A 84 5.31 -4.69 9.44
CA PRO A 84 5.96 -4.05 8.30
C PRO A 84 5.11 -4.14 7.03
N LEU A 85 5.09 -3.06 6.27
CA LEU A 85 4.34 -2.93 5.02
C LEU A 85 5.28 -3.03 3.83
N LEU A 86 4.84 -3.72 2.78
CA LEU A 86 5.45 -3.71 1.47
C LEU A 86 4.37 -3.33 0.45
N GLY A 87 4.38 -2.07 0.00
CA GLY A 87 3.51 -1.61 -1.07
C GLY A 87 4.24 -1.63 -2.41
N VAL A 88 3.58 -2.07 -3.46
CA VAL A 88 4.08 -1.95 -4.83
C VAL A 88 3.09 -1.18 -5.68
N GLU A 89 3.55 -0.19 -6.42
CA GLU A 89 2.71 0.63 -7.29
C GLU A 89 3.46 0.96 -8.57
N LEU A 90 2.82 0.73 -9.70
CA LEU A 90 3.43 0.90 -11.02
C LEU A 90 3.70 2.37 -11.35
N ASP A 91 2.82 3.26 -10.95
CA ASP A 91 2.96 4.71 -11.14
C ASP A 91 3.83 5.31 -10.03
N GLU A 92 4.96 5.91 -10.40
CA GLU A 92 5.93 6.48 -9.46
C GLU A 92 5.32 7.60 -8.59
N GLY A 93 4.47 8.44 -9.15
CA GLY A 93 3.79 9.52 -8.42
C GLY A 93 2.86 8.95 -7.35
N ARG A 94 2.11 7.89 -7.68
CA ARG A 94 1.24 7.20 -6.72
C ARG A 94 2.04 6.43 -5.67
N ALA A 95 3.14 5.80 -6.06
CA ALA A 95 4.05 5.16 -5.10
C ALA A 95 4.60 6.17 -4.09
N ARG A 96 4.99 7.37 -4.54
CA ARG A 96 5.39 8.47 -3.64
C ARG A 96 4.26 8.90 -2.72
N ALA A 97 3.05 9.09 -3.27
CA ALA A 97 1.87 9.42 -2.47
C ALA A 97 1.58 8.34 -1.43
N SER A 98 1.68 7.05 -1.80
CA SER A 98 1.54 5.93 -0.87
C SER A 98 2.53 6.01 0.31
N ALA A 99 3.82 6.26 0.03
CA ALA A 99 4.83 6.41 1.07
C ALA A 99 4.52 7.56 2.03
N VAL A 100 4.11 8.71 1.51
CA VAL A 100 3.73 9.88 2.31
C VAL A 100 2.48 9.60 3.15
N ASN A 101 1.46 8.93 2.57
CA ASN A 101 0.22 8.60 3.27
C ASN A 101 0.44 7.60 4.40
N VAL A 102 1.28 6.59 4.21
CA VAL A 102 1.68 5.68 5.29
C VAL A 102 2.28 6.48 6.45
N ARG A 103 3.18 7.43 6.18
CA ARG A 103 3.75 8.30 7.20
C ARG A 103 2.69 9.16 7.90
N SER A 104 1.83 9.84 7.12
CA SER A 104 0.78 10.72 7.66
C SER A 104 -0.13 9.99 8.64
N VAL A 105 -0.50 8.74 8.33
CA VAL A 105 -1.31 7.92 9.23
C VAL A 105 -0.56 7.57 10.52
N VAL A 106 0.72 7.19 10.43
CA VAL A 106 1.53 6.87 11.61
C VAL A 106 1.70 8.09 12.52
N GLU A 107 2.02 9.24 11.93
CA GLU A 107 2.17 10.50 12.69
C GLU A 107 0.86 10.94 13.33
N HIS A 108 -0.26 10.80 12.61
CA HIS A 108 -1.59 11.12 13.12
C HIS A 108 -2.01 10.23 14.29
N THR A 109 -1.80 8.93 14.18
CA THR A 109 -2.21 7.95 15.22
C THR A 109 -1.32 8.01 16.46
N ARG A 110 -0.18 8.71 16.41
CA ARG A 110 0.80 8.81 17.51
C ARG A 110 1.11 7.44 18.14
N SER A 111 1.22 6.42 17.31
CA SER A 111 1.54 5.07 17.77
C SER A 111 2.85 5.09 18.56
N SER A 112 2.85 4.51 19.76
CA SER A 112 4.04 4.37 20.59
C SER A 112 5.04 3.34 20.00
N ASP A 113 4.53 2.35 19.29
CA ASP A 113 5.35 1.38 18.55
C ASP A 113 5.37 1.72 17.06
N THR A 114 6.50 2.23 16.61
CA THR A 114 6.78 2.56 15.21
C THR A 114 7.82 1.63 14.58
N THR A 115 8.17 0.53 15.23
CA THR A 115 9.17 -0.42 14.73
C THR A 115 8.77 -1.00 13.38
N TRP A 116 7.50 -1.38 13.23
CA TRP A 116 6.95 -1.86 11.98
C TRP A 116 7.04 -0.82 10.84
N TYR A 117 6.80 0.44 11.16
CA TYR A 117 6.84 1.53 10.20
C TYR A 117 8.25 1.74 9.63
N ARG A 118 9.28 1.67 10.48
CA ARG A 118 10.69 1.84 10.04
C ARG A 118 11.11 0.75 9.06
N SER A 119 10.53 -0.42 9.18
CA SER A 119 10.78 -1.56 8.28
C SER A 119 9.87 -1.56 7.05
N SER A 120 8.88 -0.66 6.98
CA SER A 120 7.96 -0.55 5.85
C SER A 120 8.65 0.04 4.62
N ARG A 121 8.26 -0.42 3.44
CA ARG A 121 8.79 0.05 2.15
C ARG A 121 7.68 0.17 1.13
N ILE A 122 7.82 1.15 0.25
CA ILE A 122 7.01 1.26 -0.96
C ILE A 122 7.95 1.15 -2.15
N VAL A 123 7.59 0.35 -3.12
CA VAL A 123 8.38 0.16 -4.34
C VAL A 123 7.58 0.68 -5.54
N ALA A 124 8.14 1.66 -6.25
CA ALA A 124 7.64 2.02 -7.56
C ALA A 124 8.09 0.93 -8.55
N GLY A 125 7.15 0.16 -9.08
CA GLY A 125 7.45 -0.97 -9.94
C GLY A 125 6.26 -1.88 -10.22
N ASP A 126 6.52 -2.98 -10.91
CA ASP A 126 5.52 -3.98 -11.26
C ASP A 126 5.31 -4.97 -10.09
N GLY A 127 4.08 -5.03 -9.57
CA GLY A 127 3.69 -5.94 -8.50
C GLY A 127 3.68 -7.42 -8.89
N THR A 128 3.84 -7.75 -10.18
CA THR A 128 4.01 -9.13 -10.67
C THR A 128 5.47 -9.56 -10.81
N ASP A 129 6.42 -8.65 -10.53
CA ASP A 129 7.87 -8.94 -10.53
C ASP A 129 8.41 -9.02 -9.10
N ALA A 130 8.04 -10.07 -8.37
CA ALA A 130 8.44 -10.24 -6.97
C ALA A 130 9.96 -10.21 -6.78
N GLU A 131 10.73 -10.85 -7.67
CA GLU A 131 12.20 -10.85 -7.59
C GLU A 131 12.79 -9.45 -7.76
N GLY A 132 12.29 -8.68 -8.74
CA GLY A 132 12.72 -7.30 -8.96
C GLY A 132 12.38 -6.41 -7.78
N VAL A 133 11.19 -6.56 -7.20
CA VAL A 133 10.77 -5.85 -5.99
C VAL A 133 11.68 -6.18 -4.81
N LEU A 134 11.90 -7.47 -4.53
CA LEU A 134 12.72 -7.91 -3.41
C LEU A 134 14.20 -7.50 -3.57
N LYS A 135 14.73 -7.51 -4.80
CA LYS A 135 16.09 -6.99 -5.09
C LYS A 135 16.23 -5.50 -4.86
N ALA A 136 15.15 -4.73 -5.02
CA ALA A 136 15.18 -3.28 -4.76
C ALA A 136 15.18 -2.95 -3.26
N LEU A 137 14.78 -3.87 -2.40
CA LEU A 137 14.72 -3.65 -0.96
C LEU A 137 16.13 -3.65 -0.35
N THR A 138 16.32 -2.75 0.61
CA THR A 138 17.53 -2.70 1.45
C THR A 138 17.21 -3.27 2.84
N GLY A 139 18.07 -4.14 3.33
CA GLY A 139 17.92 -4.76 4.66
C GLY A 139 17.44 -6.21 4.62
N PRO A 140 17.17 -6.80 5.80
CA PRO A 140 16.75 -8.19 5.88
C PRO A 140 15.39 -8.39 5.20
N GLN A 141 15.33 -9.39 4.33
CA GLN A 141 14.08 -9.79 3.71
C GLN A 141 13.24 -10.62 4.69
N GLN A 142 11.92 -10.45 4.60
CA GLN A 142 10.94 -11.17 5.40
C GLN A 142 9.99 -11.89 4.43
N GLY A 143 9.35 -12.94 4.88
CA GLY A 143 8.26 -13.57 4.14
C GLY A 143 7.03 -12.67 4.08
N VAL A 144 6.06 -13.04 3.26
CA VAL A 144 4.76 -12.37 3.16
C VAL A 144 3.78 -13.02 4.15
N ALA A 145 3.31 -12.24 5.12
CA ALA A 145 2.32 -12.68 6.10
C ALA A 145 0.88 -12.55 5.59
N PHE A 146 0.63 -11.55 4.80
CA PHE A 146 -0.70 -11.25 4.25
C PHE A 146 -0.55 -10.51 2.93
N LEU A 147 -1.26 -10.96 1.91
CA LEU A 147 -1.33 -10.30 0.60
C LEU A 147 -2.69 -9.63 0.43
N HIS A 148 -2.69 -8.34 0.17
CA HIS A 148 -3.85 -7.58 -0.30
C HIS A 148 -3.70 -7.29 -1.80
N LEU A 149 -4.82 -7.34 -2.51
CA LEU A 149 -4.88 -6.96 -3.91
C LEU A 149 -6.25 -6.34 -4.21
N ASP A 150 -6.25 -5.05 -4.56
CA ASP A 150 -7.43 -4.32 -5.06
C ASP A 150 -7.06 -3.72 -6.43
N PRO A 151 -6.99 -4.54 -7.48
CA PRO A 151 -6.44 -4.16 -8.76
C PRO A 151 -7.36 -3.18 -9.49
N ALA A 152 -6.75 -2.26 -10.25
CA ALA A 152 -7.51 -1.36 -11.10
C ALA A 152 -8.21 -2.13 -12.21
N ARG A 153 -9.42 -1.68 -12.59
CA ARG A 153 -10.13 -2.15 -13.77
C ARG A 153 -9.82 -1.24 -14.96
N PRO A 154 -9.63 -1.80 -16.16
CA PRO A 154 -9.57 -0.99 -17.36
C PRO A 154 -10.84 -0.15 -17.50
N ARG A 155 -10.72 1.13 -17.88
CA ARG A 155 -11.85 2.07 -17.98
C ARG A 155 -12.96 1.59 -18.92
N ASN A 156 -12.64 0.73 -19.87
CA ASN A 156 -13.57 0.19 -20.87
C ASN A 156 -13.98 -1.26 -20.59
N SER A 157 -13.61 -1.82 -19.44
CA SER A 157 -14.01 -3.19 -19.07
C SER A 157 -15.52 -3.25 -18.86
N ARG A 158 -16.17 -4.12 -19.63
CA ARG A 158 -17.60 -4.45 -19.51
C ARG A 158 -17.84 -5.68 -18.67
N THR A 159 -16.80 -6.36 -18.25
CA THR A 159 -16.86 -7.60 -17.49
C THR A 159 -16.24 -7.42 -16.11
N HIS A 160 -16.53 -8.36 -15.23
CA HIS A 160 -15.87 -8.48 -13.92
C HIS A 160 -14.87 -9.64 -13.92
N ALA A 161 -14.33 -10.00 -15.10
CA ALA A 161 -13.39 -11.08 -15.25
C ALA A 161 -12.07 -10.74 -14.52
N LEU A 162 -11.59 -11.69 -13.73
CA LEU A 162 -10.37 -11.52 -12.93
C LEU A 162 -9.12 -11.36 -13.82
N GLU A 163 -9.18 -11.89 -15.03
CA GLU A 163 -8.11 -11.84 -16.03
C GLU A 163 -7.91 -10.41 -16.59
N GLU A 164 -8.95 -9.57 -16.55
CA GLU A 164 -8.89 -8.17 -17.02
C GLU A 164 -8.37 -7.21 -15.96
N MET A 165 -8.21 -7.66 -14.73
CA MET A 165 -7.69 -6.83 -13.64
C MET A 165 -6.19 -6.55 -13.83
N GLN A 166 -5.74 -5.38 -13.41
CA GLN A 166 -4.34 -4.97 -13.50
C GLN A 166 -3.81 -4.57 -12.12
N PRO A 167 -2.87 -5.37 -11.57
CA PRO A 167 -2.31 -6.61 -12.12
C PRO A 167 -3.30 -7.78 -12.05
N ALA A 168 -3.13 -8.77 -12.94
CA ALA A 168 -3.95 -9.97 -12.95
C ALA A 168 -3.66 -10.84 -11.71
N LEU A 169 -4.70 -11.28 -11.02
CA LEU A 169 -4.60 -12.02 -9.76
C LEU A 169 -3.66 -13.24 -9.84
N HIS A 170 -3.82 -14.06 -10.89
CA HIS A 170 -3.00 -15.28 -11.04
C HIS A 170 -1.51 -14.95 -11.13
N ARG A 171 -1.12 -13.88 -11.85
CA ARG A 171 0.28 -13.48 -11.97
C ARG A 171 0.87 -13.03 -10.65
N VAL A 172 0.08 -12.30 -9.84
CA VAL A 172 0.51 -11.89 -8.50
C VAL A 172 0.72 -13.11 -7.61
N LEU A 173 -0.24 -14.06 -7.62
CA LEU A 173 -0.12 -15.28 -6.82
C LEU A 173 1.07 -16.14 -7.25
N GLU A 174 1.29 -16.33 -8.56
CA GLU A 174 2.45 -17.06 -9.07
C GLU A 174 3.78 -16.40 -8.66
N ALA A 175 3.86 -15.08 -8.71
CA ALA A 175 5.08 -14.34 -8.38
C ALA A 175 5.40 -14.41 -6.88
N TRP A 176 4.39 -14.31 -6.00
CA TRP A 176 4.59 -14.17 -4.56
C TRP A 176 4.41 -15.45 -3.75
N ALA A 177 3.87 -16.53 -4.35
CA ALA A 177 3.69 -17.82 -3.65
C ALA A 177 4.99 -18.40 -3.05
N PRO A 178 6.20 -18.21 -3.63
CA PRO A 178 7.44 -18.71 -3.05
C PRO A 178 7.95 -17.92 -1.84
N HIS A 179 7.37 -16.76 -1.55
CA HIS A 179 7.86 -15.77 -0.57
C HIS A 179 6.89 -15.62 0.60
#